data_360acce0279183a11f10b4c24c3ed699
#
_entry.id   360acce0279183a11f10b4c24c3ed699
#
_cell.length_a   1.000
_cell.length_b   1.000
_cell.length_c   1.000
_cell.angle_alpha   90.00
_cell.angle_beta   90.00
_cell.angle_gamma   90.00
#
_symmetry.space_group_name_H-M   'P 1'
#
loop_
_entity.id
_entity.type
_entity.pdbx_description
1 polymer ?
#
loop_
_entity_poly.entity_id
_entity_poly.type
_entity_poly.pdbx_seq_one_letter_code
_entity_poly.pdbx_strand_id
1 'polypeptide(L)'
;MRSCLILFGLLTALTGVVHGGELQVALGVQEMKIPPSSREAGKGVPRSAGLAGFNEALAREICRRISARCVMLNSTFGEILPGVEGGRFDLGFGNFLRTPEREKRVAFSDAIWHSSSRLLATPQAAARMASQASGEVSLDSLQGVRVAVVDGTQQHAYLRSIASERRLTVIPLLTMAEALLALKEDKADLALLLTLATYAMISREPPGRFEFVGPPVADRGLGGTVHIAVPKQKEDILSQVNQAIRALRADGSYQRIARQFFPFSMD
;
A
#
# COMPACT_ATOMS: atom_id res chain seq x y z
N MET A 1 -57.70 -53.93 -13.40
CA MET A 1 -57.49 -52.73 -12.60
C MET A 1 -56.06 -52.73 -12.11
N ARG A 2 -55.18 -51.90 -12.75
CA ARG A 2 -53.75 -51.77 -12.43
C ARG A 2 -53.49 -50.35 -11.95
N SER A 3 -53.26 -50.23 -10.62
CA SER A 3 -52.86 -48.94 -10.01
C SER A 3 -51.41 -48.61 -10.30
N CYS A 4 -51.18 -47.45 -10.88
CA CYS A 4 -49.85 -46.89 -11.16
C CYS A 4 -49.50 -45.94 -9.99
N LEU A 5 -48.58 -46.32 -9.12
CA LEU A 5 -47.97 -45.43 -8.11
C LEU A 5 -46.90 -44.57 -8.77
N ILE A 6 -47.12 -43.26 -8.80
CA ILE A 6 -46.14 -42.28 -9.18
C ILE A 6 -45.35 -41.86 -7.94
N LEU A 7 -44.10 -42.28 -7.84
CA LEU A 7 -43.13 -41.79 -6.83
C LEU A 7 -42.63 -40.39 -7.23
N PHE A 8 -43.06 -39.38 -6.47
CA PHE A 8 -42.47 -38.04 -6.54
C PHE A 8 -41.15 -38.03 -5.75
N GLY A 9 -40.04 -38.08 -6.44
CA GLY A 9 -38.73 -37.87 -5.84
C GLY A 9 -38.51 -36.40 -5.49
N LEU A 10 -38.46 -36.09 -4.21
CA LEU A 10 -38.05 -34.77 -3.70
C LEU A 10 -36.57 -34.62 -3.89
N LEU A 11 -36.17 -33.82 -4.88
CA LEU A 11 -34.77 -33.40 -5.07
C LEU A 11 -34.47 -32.26 -4.08
N THR A 12 -33.96 -32.58 -2.90
CA THR A 12 -33.43 -31.56 -1.97
C THR A 12 -32.12 -31.04 -2.51
N ALA A 13 -32.15 -29.85 -3.12
CA ALA A 13 -30.95 -29.10 -3.43
C ALA A 13 -30.30 -28.72 -2.09
N LEU A 14 -29.20 -29.40 -1.72
CA LEU A 14 -28.30 -28.94 -0.69
C LEU A 14 -27.61 -27.66 -1.21
N THR A 15 -28.16 -26.51 -0.84
CA THR A 15 -27.43 -25.26 -0.89
C THR A 15 -26.32 -25.33 0.15
N GLY A 16 -25.13 -25.72 -0.27
CA GLY A 16 -23.94 -25.62 0.55
C GLY A 16 -23.73 -24.17 0.95
N VAL A 17 -24.06 -23.82 2.18
CA VAL A 17 -23.61 -22.57 2.81
C VAL A 17 -22.11 -22.71 2.94
N VAL A 18 -21.38 -22.12 2.01
CA VAL A 18 -19.94 -21.92 2.18
C VAL A 18 -19.79 -21.02 3.39
N HIS A 19 -19.39 -21.61 4.52
CA HIS A 19 -18.97 -20.84 5.69
C HIS A 19 -17.77 -20.02 5.27
N GLY A 20 -17.97 -18.73 5.02
CA GLY A 20 -16.90 -17.79 4.79
C GLY A 20 -15.97 -17.83 6.00
N GLY A 21 -14.76 -18.41 5.82
CA GLY A 21 -13.76 -18.46 6.87
C GLY A 21 -13.35 -17.04 7.31
N GLU A 22 -12.80 -16.93 8.51
CA GLU A 22 -12.23 -15.67 9.00
C GLU A 22 -10.91 -15.43 8.29
N LEU A 23 -10.78 -14.28 7.59
CA LEU A 23 -9.56 -13.90 6.87
C LEU A 23 -8.73 -12.91 7.69
N GLN A 24 -7.42 -13.15 7.78
CA GLN A 24 -6.46 -12.26 8.41
C GLN A 24 -5.95 -11.27 7.37
N VAL A 25 -6.26 -9.98 7.54
CA VAL A 25 -5.95 -8.91 6.59
C VAL A 25 -4.89 -7.98 7.16
N ALA A 26 -3.67 -8.02 6.62
CA ALA A 26 -2.61 -7.11 7.01
C ALA A 26 -2.77 -5.76 6.33
N LEU A 27 -2.77 -4.69 7.12
CA LEU A 27 -2.78 -3.30 6.67
C LEU A 27 -1.45 -2.66 7.00
N GLY A 28 -0.77 -2.12 6.00
CA GLY A 28 0.49 -1.40 6.17
C GLY A 28 0.28 -0.12 6.99
N VAL A 29 0.91 -0.06 8.17
CA VAL A 29 0.92 1.16 8.98
C VAL A 29 2.06 2.07 8.55
N GLN A 30 1.75 3.35 8.40
CA GLN A 30 2.71 4.41 8.09
C GLN A 30 3.06 5.26 9.31
N GLU A 31 2.62 4.85 10.49
CA GLU A 31 2.71 5.66 11.71
C GLU A 31 3.90 5.28 12.60
N MET A 32 4.51 6.29 13.22
CA MET A 32 5.41 6.11 14.36
C MET A 32 4.68 5.33 15.47
N LYS A 33 5.38 4.44 16.16
CA LYS A 33 4.91 3.85 17.42
C LYS A 33 4.57 4.97 18.39
N ILE A 34 3.28 5.27 18.59
CA ILE A 34 2.83 6.06 19.72
C ILE A 34 3.09 5.21 20.97
N PRO A 35 3.81 5.73 21.98
CA PRO A 35 4.05 4.97 23.19
C PRO A 35 2.72 4.59 23.87
N PRO A 36 2.65 3.46 24.61
CA PRO A 36 1.40 2.88 25.13
C PRO A 36 0.68 3.71 26.20
N SER A 37 1.17 4.88 26.56
CA SER A 37 0.61 5.76 27.60
C SER A 37 -0.64 6.56 27.16
N SER A 38 -1.11 6.47 25.91
CA SER A 38 -2.32 7.17 25.42
C SER A 38 -3.48 6.23 25.04
N ARG A 39 -3.58 5.07 25.69
CA ARG A 39 -4.77 4.21 25.56
C ARG A 39 -5.92 4.79 26.39
N GLU A 40 -6.61 5.78 25.88
CA GLU A 40 -7.99 6.02 26.28
C GLU A 40 -8.89 5.00 25.57
N ALA A 41 -9.29 4.00 26.34
CA ALA A 41 -10.30 3.02 25.95
C ALA A 41 -11.66 3.73 25.78
N GLY A 42 -12.30 3.58 24.62
CA GLY A 42 -13.75 3.71 24.56
C GLY A 42 -14.38 4.79 23.70
N LYS A 43 -13.73 5.26 22.63
CA LYS A 43 -14.46 5.98 21.55
C LYS A 43 -13.91 5.50 20.22
N GLY A 44 -14.84 5.17 19.29
CA GLY A 44 -14.57 4.50 18.03
C GLY A 44 -13.23 4.87 17.39
N VAL A 45 -12.50 3.84 16.96
CA VAL A 45 -11.18 3.98 16.30
C VAL A 45 -11.28 5.08 15.25
N PRO A 46 -10.48 6.17 15.34
CA PRO A 46 -10.50 7.19 14.30
C PRO A 46 -10.25 6.52 12.94
N ARG A 47 -11.12 6.77 11.96
CA ARG A 47 -10.87 6.30 10.60
C ARG A 47 -9.48 6.76 10.20
N SER A 48 -8.59 5.82 9.90
CA SER A 48 -7.28 6.13 9.37
C SER A 48 -7.44 7.08 8.19
N ALA A 49 -6.71 8.18 8.15
CA ALA A 49 -6.83 9.13 7.04
C ALA A 49 -5.86 8.77 5.90
N GLY A 50 -6.11 9.31 4.71
CA GLY A 50 -5.24 9.12 3.56
C GLY A 50 -5.19 7.67 3.08
N LEU A 51 -4.01 7.22 2.63
CA LEU A 51 -3.85 5.90 1.99
C LEU A 51 -4.13 4.72 2.93
N ALA A 52 -3.79 4.82 4.20
CA ALA A 52 -4.10 3.78 5.17
C ALA A 52 -5.61 3.61 5.36
N GLY A 53 -6.35 4.71 5.49
CA GLY A 53 -7.80 4.70 5.57
C GLY A 53 -8.46 4.18 4.29
N PHE A 54 -7.94 4.55 3.14
CA PHE A 54 -8.39 4.02 1.86
C PHE A 54 -8.19 2.49 1.78
N ASN A 55 -7.01 2.00 2.12
CA ASN A 55 -6.72 0.56 2.11
C ASN A 55 -7.66 -0.20 3.07
N GLU A 56 -7.90 0.32 4.26
CA GLU A 56 -8.83 -0.30 5.22
C GLU A 56 -10.27 -0.32 4.67
N ALA A 57 -10.75 0.80 4.12
CA ALA A 57 -12.10 0.88 3.56
C ALA A 57 -12.27 -0.05 2.36
N LEU A 58 -11.25 -0.12 1.48
CA LEU A 58 -11.24 -1.03 0.34
C LEU A 58 -11.23 -2.49 0.79
N ALA A 59 -10.38 -2.84 1.78
CA ALA A 59 -10.31 -4.18 2.34
C ALA A 59 -11.65 -4.63 2.92
N ARG A 60 -12.29 -3.78 3.74
CA ARG A 60 -13.62 -4.06 4.32
C ARG A 60 -14.68 -4.29 3.24
N GLU A 61 -14.70 -3.48 2.19
CA GLU A 61 -15.67 -3.62 1.11
C GLU A 61 -15.40 -4.87 0.25
N ILE A 62 -14.14 -5.23 -0.01
CA ILE A 62 -13.79 -6.50 -0.65
C ILE A 62 -14.28 -7.67 0.21
N CYS A 63 -13.98 -7.69 1.51
CA CYS A 63 -14.43 -8.75 2.43
C CYS A 63 -15.94 -8.90 2.45
N ARG A 64 -16.68 -7.79 2.46
CA ARG A 64 -18.14 -7.79 2.38
C ARG A 64 -18.65 -8.44 1.08
N ARG A 65 -18.01 -8.15 -0.06
CA ARG A 65 -18.42 -8.70 -1.37
C ARG A 65 -18.13 -10.18 -1.53
N ILE A 66 -17.06 -10.65 -0.93
CA ILE A 66 -16.75 -12.09 -0.94
C ILE A 66 -17.40 -12.85 0.23
N SER A 67 -18.29 -12.18 0.99
CA SER A 67 -19.00 -12.75 2.14
C SER A 67 -18.08 -13.36 3.19
N ALA A 68 -16.87 -12.78 3.37
CA ALA A 68 -15.90 -13.23 4.36
C ALA A 68 -15.90 -12.31 5.59
N ARG A 69 -15.71 -12.91 6.77
CA ARG A 69 -15.37 -12.17 7.98
C ARG A 69 -13.87 -11.86 7.97
N CYS A 70 -13.50 -10.60 8.06
CA CYS A 70 -12.11 -10.19 8.02
C CYS A 70 -11.66 -9.52 9.33
N VAL A 71 -10.50 -9.94 9.81
CA VAL A 71 -9.79 -9.32 10.94
C VAL A 71 -8.69 -8.43 10.39
N MET A 72 -8.79 -7.12 10.62
CA MET A 72 -7.81 -6.13 10.18
C MET A 72 -6.64 -6.06 11.17
N LEU A 73 -5.42 -6.30 10.69
CA LEU A 73 -4.20 -6.34 11.49
C LEU A 73 -3.20 -5.30 10.97
N ASN A 74 -2.78 -4.40 11.85
CA ASN A 74 -1.73 -3.45 11.52
C ASN A 74 -0.36 -4.15 11.48
N SER A 75 0.40 -3.92 10.40
CA SER A 75 1.72 -4.52 10.20
C SER A 75 2.67 -3.54 9.51
N THR A 76 3.96 -3.65 9.78
CA THR A 76 4.97 -2.88 9.04
C THR A 76 5.08 -3.42 7.61
N PHE A 77 5.54 -2.56 6.68
CA PHE A 77 5.71 -2.96 5.28
C PHE A 77 6.57 -4.23 5.12
N GLY A 78 7.66 -4.33 5.89
CA GLY A 78 8.58 -5.47 5.84
C GLY A 78 7.98 -6.80 6.35
N GLU A 79 6.94 -6.74 7.20
CA GLU A 79 6.30 -7.93 7.79
C GLU A 79 5.17 -8.50 6.93
N ILE A 80 4.57 -7.68 6.04
CA ILE A 80 3.37 -8.10 5.31
C ILE A 80 3.68 -9.22 4.33
N LEU A 81 4.65 -9.04 3.43
CA LEU A 81 4.98 -10.06 2.44
C LEU A 81 5.42 -11.40 3.06
N PRO A 82 6.36 -11.43 4.03
CA PRO A 82 6.67 -12.67 4.74
C PRO A 82 5.47 -13.29 5.46
N GLY A 83 4.59 -12.46 6.01
CA GLY A 83 3.39 -12.93 6.69
C GLY A 83 2.37 -13.55 5.73
N VAL A 84 2.21 -13.00 4.53
CA VAL A 84 1.37 -13.58 3.46
C VAL A 84 2.00 -14.88 2.93
N GLU A 85 3.29 -14.89 2.63
CA GLU A 85 4.03 -16.05 2.16
C GLU A 85 3.93 -17.22 3.14
N GLY A 86 4.09 -16.96 4.44
CA GLY A 86 3.99 -17.94 5.53
C GLY A 86 2.56 -18.26 5.97
N GLY A 87 1.52 -17.69 5.34
CA GLY A 87 0.12 -17.97 5.66
C GLY A 87 -0.43 -17.33 6.94
N ARG A 88 0.34 -16.43 7.59
CA ARG A 88 -0.13 -15.63 8.73
C ARG A 88 -1.21 -14.62 8.32
N PHE A 89 -1.13 -14.12 7.10
CA PHE A 89 -2.11 -13.22 6.51
C PHE A 89 -2.70 -13.81 5.24
N ASP A 90 -3.99 -13.63 5.03
CA ASP A 90 -4.72 -14.03 3.84
C ASP A 90 -4.70 -12.96 2.75
N LEU A 91 -4.69 -11.69 3.18
CA LEU A 91 -4.59 -10.53 2.30
C LEU A 91 -3.56 -9.55 2.86
N GLY A 92 -2.71 -9.00 2.00
CA GLY A 92 -1.70 -8.01 2.37
C GLY A 92 -1.87 -6.69 1.61
N PHE A 93 -2.27 -5.63 2.30
CA PHE A 93 -2.40 -4.26 1.78
C PHE A 93 -1.15 -3.44 2.17
N GLY A 94 -0.05 -3.68 1.48
CA GLY A 94 1.23 -2.99 1.69
C GLY A 94 1.57 -1.98 0.60
N ASN A 95 0.64 -1.66 -0.29
CA ASN A 95 0.89 -0.82 -1.48
C ASN A 95 1.99 -1.39 -2.38
N PHE A 96 1.95 -2.70 -2.60
CA PHE A 96 2.99 -3.41 -3.32
C PHE A 96 2.93 -3.16 -4.82
N LEU A 97 4.05 -2.70 -5.37
CA LEU A 97 4.34 -2.85 -6.79
C LEU A 97 4.62 -4.33 -7.08
N ARG A 98 4.05 -4.83 -8.17
CA ARG A 98 4.29 -6.19 -8.64
C ARG A 98 5.68 -6.29 -9.27
N THR A 99 6.50 -7.25 -8.80
CA THR A 99 7.82 -7.53 -9.35
C THR A 99 8.05 -9.03 -9.46
N PRO A 100 8.93 -9.49 -10.40
CA PRO A 100 9.23 -10.92 -10.54
C PRO A 100 9.70 -11.58 -9.24
N GLU A 101 10.48 -10.87 -8.42
CA GLU A 101 10.98 -11.38 -7.14
C GLU A 101 9.85 -11.61 -6.14
N ARG A 102 8.91 -10.67 -6.07
CA ARG A 102 7.74 -10.79 -5.18
C ARG A 102 6.77 -11.85 -5.68
N GLU A 103 6.60 -12.00 -7.00
CA GLU A 103 5.76 -13.03 -7.61
C GLU A 103 6.27 -14.46 -7.34
N LYS A 104 7.57 -14.64 -7.08
CA LYS A 104 8.11 -15.92 -6.62
C LYS A 104 7.59 -16.32 -5.24
N ARG A 105 7.21 -15.36 -4.41
CA ARG A 105 6.84 -15.54 -3.00
C ARG A 105 5.32 -15.57 -2.79
N VAL A 106 4.59 -14.64 -3.42
CA VAL A 106 3.15 -14.47 -3.24
C VAL A 106 2.45 -14.32 -4.59
N ALA A 107 1.14 -14.47 -4.62
CA ALA A 107 0.30 -14.06 -5.73
C ALA A 107 -0.18 -12.61 -5.53
N PHE A 108 -0.54 -11.93 -6.62
CA PHE A 108 -1.04 -10.56 -6.61
C PHE A 108 -2.41 -10.47 -7.26
N SER A 109 -3.28 -9.66 -6.67
CA SER A 109 -4.60 -9.35 -7.22
C SER A 109 -4.52 -8.56 -8.54
N ASP A 110 -5.67 -8.32 -9.17
CA ASP A 110 -5.82 -7.24 -10.13
C ASP A 110 -5.35 -5.91 -9.50
N ALA A 111 -4.92 -4.96 -10.34
CA ALA A 111 -4.45 -3.66 -9.87
C ALA A 111 -5.54 -2.91 -9.09
N ILE A 112 -5.16 -2.31 -7.98
CA ILE A 112 -6.06 -1.46 -7.18
C ILE A 112 -5.88 0.02 -7.45
N TRP A 113 -4.68 0.49 -7.81
CA TRP A 113 -4.41 1.87 -8.26
C TRP A 113 -3.03 1.96 -8.93
N HIS A 114 -2.71 3.13 -9.56
CA HIS A 114 -1.42 3.40 -10.17
C HIS A 114 -0.54 4.26 -9.26
N SER A 115 0.73 3.94 -9.14
CA SER A 115 1.71 4.60 -8.28
C SER A 115 2.84 5.23 -9.07
N SER A 116 3.42 6.28 -8.50
CA SER A 116 4.73 6.83 -8.87
C SER A 116 5.53 7.11 -7.59
N SER A 117 6.84 7.29 -7.76
CA SER A 117 7.72 7.77 -6.70
C SER A 117 8.14 9.20 -6.98
N ARG A 118 8.46 9.95 -5.92
CA ARG A 118 8.94 11.32 -6.04
C ARG A 118 9.94 11.64 -4.93
N LEU A 119 10.84 12.54 -5.23
CA LEU A 119 11.73 13.10 -4.22
C LEU A 119 10.95 14.08 -3.35
N LEU A 120 11.26 14.08 -2.06
CA LEU A 120 10.72 14.97 -1.05
C LEU A 120 11.88 15.63 -0.30
N ALA A 121 11.77 16.91 -0.01
CA ALA A 121 12.73 17.66 0.80
C ALA A 121 12.03 18.63 1.76
N THR A 122 12.79 19.19 2.69
CA THR A 122 12.43 20.49 3.29
C THR A 122 12.75 21.60 2.31
N PRO A 123 12.06 22.76 2.32
CA PRO A 123 12.37 23.88 1.43
C PRO A 123 13.83 24.33 1.51
N GLN A 124 14.39 24.26 2.70
CA GLN A 124 15.79 24.61 2.94
C GLN A 124 16.77 23.65 2.23
N ALA A 125 16.51 22.33 2.28
CA ALA A 125 17.30 21.34 1.58
C ALA A 125 17.10 21.44 0.06
N ALA A 126 15.87 21.66 -0.41
CA ALA A 126 15.57 21.86 -1.82
C ALA A 126 16.30 23.07 -2.41
N ALA A 127 16.29 24.20 -1.70
CA ALA A 127 17.02 25.41 -2.10
C ALA A 127 18.55 25.20 -2.17
N ARG A 128 19.13 24.46 -1.19
CA ARG A 128 20.57 24.09 -1.24
C ARG A 128 20.87 23.27 -2.49
N MET A 129 20.05 22.29 -2.80
CA MET A 129 20.25 21.43 -3.97
C MET A 129 20.09 22.19 -5.29
N ALA A 130 19.07 23.03 -5.40
CA ALA A 130 18.84 23.87 -6.58
C ALA A 130 20.02 24.79 -6.87
N SER A 131 20.67 25.33 -5.83
CA SER A 131 21.86 26.19 -5.99
C SER A 131 23.11 25.43 -6.43
N GLN A 132 23.18 24.13 -6.18
CA GLN A 132 24.29 23.25 -6.55
C GLN A 132 24.11 22.55 -7.89
N ALA A 133 22.86 22.45 -8.35
CA ALA A 133 22.51 21.80 -9.60
C ALA A 133 22.68 22.74 -10.79
N SER A 134 23.21 22.22 -11.91
CA SER A 134 23.26 22.95 -13.18
C SER A 134 21.89 22.99 -13.91
N GLY A 135 20.80 22.54 -13.28
CA GLY A 135 19.47 22.45 -13.85
C GLY A 135 18.44 21.99 -12.82
N GLU A 136 17.31 21.49 -13.28
CA GLU A 136 16.26 20.99 -12.39
C GLU A 136 16.76 19.78 -11.57
N VAL A 137 16.51 19.82 -10.26
CA VAL A 137 16.80 18.69 -9.38
C VAL A 137 15.86 17.54 -9.73
N SER A 138 16.43 16.41 -10.12
CA SER A 138 15.69 15.21 -10.50
C SER A 138 16.39 13.97 -9.94
N LEU A 139 15.72 12.83 -10.00
CA LEU A 139 16.33 11.55 -9.62
C LEU A 139 17.62 11.26 -10.43
N ASP A 140 17.68 11.72 -11.68
CA ASP A 140 18.82 11.50 -12.57
C ASP A 140 20.00 12.46 -12.29
N SER A 141 19.76 13.61 -11.67
CA SER A 141 20.78 14.59 -11.32
C SER A 141 21.38 14.42 -9.91
N LEU A 142 20.89 13.43 -9.11
CA LEU A 142 21.39 13.22 -7.76
C LEU A 142 22.86 12.84 -7.74
N GLN A 143 23.66 13.54 -6.91
CA GLN A 143 25.08 13.30 -6.71
C GLN A 143 25.50 13.68 -5.29
N GLY A 144 26.18 12.77 -4.58
CA GLY A 144 26.81 13.04 -3.30
C GLY A 144 25.86 13.43 -2.15
N VAL A 145 24.59 13.04 -2.22
CA VAL A 145 23.55 13.44 -1.26
C VAL A 145 23.10 12.28 -0.38
N ARG A 146 22.53 12.61 0.77
CA ARG A 146 21.92 11.66 1.72
C ARG A 146 20.44 11.47 1.37
N VAL A 147 20.02 10.24 1.05
CA VAL A 147 18.65 9.95 0.62
C VAL A 147 18.00 8.94 1.57
N ALA A 148 16.99 9.38 2.30
CA ALA A 148 16.14 8.52 3.13
C ALA A 148 15.17 7.72 2.26
N VAL A 149 14.91 6.49 2.65
CA VAL A 149 14.03 5.57 1.93
C VAL A 149 13.45 4.52 2.89
N VAL A 150 12.26 3.98 2.59
CA VAL A 150 11.72 2.88 3.38
C VAL A 150 12.40 1.57 2.96
N ASP A 151 12.90 0.83 3.95
CA ASP A 151 13.60 -0.43 3.74
C ASP A 151 12.72 -1.48 3.03
N GLY A 152 13.33 -2.33 2.22
CA GLY A 152 12.65 -3.39 1.46
C GLY A 152 11.76 -2.91 0.31
N THR A 153 11.66 -1.60 0.04
CA THR A 153 10.88 -1.05 -1.08
C THR A 153 11.66 -1.09 -2.39
N GLN A 154 10.96 -0.90 -3.52
CA GLN A 154 11.61 -0.76 -4.83
C GLN A 154 12.46 0.51 -4.91
N GLN A 155 12.05 1.57 -4.20
CA GLN A 155 12.83 2.81 -4.06
C GLN A 155 14.18 2.53 -3.38
N HIS A 156 14.20 1.68 -2.34
CA HIS A 156 15.44 1.28 -1.67
C HIS A 156 16.33 0.45 -2.60
N ALA A 157 15.77 -0.54 -3.30
CA ALA A 157 16.51 -1.35 -4.26
C ALA A 157 17.14 -0.49 -5.37
N TYR A 158 16.37 0.45 -5.92
CA TYR A 158 16.85 1.36 -6.95
C TYR A 158 17.98 2.26 -6.43
N LEU A 159 17.80 2.93 -5.30
CA LEU A 159 18.85 3.80 -4.74
C LEU A 159 20.14 3.03 -4.46
N ARG A 160 20.04 1.81 -3.94
CA ARG A 160 21.21 0.94 -3.74
C ARG A 160 21.94 0.63 -5.05
N SER A 161 21.22 0.41 -6.14
CA SER A 161 21.83 0.07 -7.44
C SER A 161 22.66 1.21 -8.03
N ILE A 162 22.32 2.47 -7.71
CA ILE A 162 23.01 3.66 -8.23
C ILE A 162 23.92 4.34 -7.19
N ALA A 163 23.90 3.88 -5.93
CA ALA A 163 24.53 4.56 -4.81
C ALA A 163 26.04 4.78 -5.00
N SER A 164 26.77 3.76 -5.44
CA SER A 164 28.23 3.84 -5.64
C SER A 164 28.60 4.81 -6.77
N GLU A 165 27.95 4.69 -7.93
CA GLU A 165 28.19 5.54 -9.09
C GLU A 165 27.94 7.01 -8.78
N ARG A 166 26.85 7.30 -8.06
CA ARG A 166 26.40 8.66 -7.75
C ARG A 166 26.82 9.14 -6.36
N ARG A 167 27.65 8.38 -5.67
CA ARG A 167 28.13 8.70 -4.31
C ARG A 167 27.01 9.04 -3.34
N LEU A 168 25.86 8.33 -3.42
CA LEU A 168 24.74 8.55 -2.53
C LEU A 168 24.97 7.87 -1.19
N THR A 169 24.58 8.53 -0.10
CA THR A 169 24.40 7.91 1.20
C THR A 169 22.92 7.50 1.33
N VAL A 170 22.64 6.22 1.10
CA VAL A 170 21.27 5.69 1.24
C VAL A 170 20.99 5.40 2.70
N ILE A 171 19.89 5.93 3.24
CA ILE A 171 19.48 5.78 4.65
C ILE A 171 18.18 4.98 4.67
N PRO A 172 18.25 3.63 4.85
CA PRO A 172 17.07 2.79 4.97
C PRO A 172 16.43 2.98 6.35
N LEU A 173 15.11 3.16 6.37
CA LEU A 173 14.29 3.40 7.56
C LEU A 173 13.09 2.47 7.55
N LEU A 174 12.53 2.17 8.71
CA LEU A 174 11.43 1.21 8.80
C LEU A 174 10.10 1.78 8.28
N THR A 175 9.92 3.09 8.39
CA THR A 175 8.64 3.74 8.06
C THR A 175 8.85 5.05 7.30
N MET A 176 7.82 5.49 6.58
CA MET A 176 7.80 6.82 5.95
C MET A 176 7.85 7.95 7.00
N ALA A 177 7.26 7.74 8.19
CA ALA A 177 7.31 8.72 9.26
C ALA A 177 8.75 8.97 9.73
N GLU A 178 9.56 7.92 9.84
CA GLU A 178 10.99 8.04 10.15
C GLU A 178 11.75 8.76 9.02
N ALA A 179 11.36 8.53 7.74
CA ALA A 179 11.96 9.25 6.62
C ALA A 179 11.64 10.76 6.67
N LEU A 180 10.40 11.14 7.02
CA LEU A 180 10.04 12.54 7.24
C LEU A 180 10.79 13.15 8.43
N LEU A 181 10.96 12.37 9.51
CA LEU A 181 11.73 12.81 10.68
C LEU A 181 13.20 13.04 10.32
N ALA A 182 13.81 12.16 9.53
CA ALA A 182 15.19 12.29 9.07
C ALA A 182 15.40 13.58 8.23
N LEU A 183 14.41 13.99 7.43
CA LEU A 183 14.42 15.27 6.73
C LEU A 183 14.32 16.46 7.69
N LYS A 184 13.43 16.39 8.69
CA LYS A 184 13.24 17.45 9.70
C LYS A 184 14.50 17.69 10.54
N GLU A 185 15.22 16.62 10.85
CA GLU A 185 16.41 16.63 11.69
C GLU A 185 17.72 16.83 10.89
N ASP A 186 17.59 17.15 9.59
CA ASP A 186 18.74 17.28 8.66
C ASP A 186 19.67 16.05 8.66
N LYS A 187 19.13 14.86 8.93
CA LYS A 187 19.82 13.58 8.82
C LYS A 187 19.85 13.07 7.38
N ALA A 188 18.90 13.51 6.56
CA ALA A 188 18.81 13.25 5.13
C ALA A 188 18.54 14.56 4.37
N ASP A 189 19.08 14.68 3.16
CA ASP A 189 18.84 15.83 2.29
C ASP A 189 17.53 15.67 1.51
N LEU A 190 17.23 14.43 1.11
CA LEU A 190 16.05 14.04 0.36
C LEU A 190 15.45 12.74 0.92
N ALA A 191 14.20 12.47 0.56
CA ALA A 191 13.61 11.15 0.68
C ALA A 191 13.01 10.72 -0.66
N LEU A 192 13.22 9.47 -1.10
CA LEU A 192 12.56 8.89 -2.27
C LEU A 192 11.40 8.02 -1.79
N LEU A 193 10.17 8.46 -2.03
CA LEU A 193 8.97 7.86 -1.47
C LEU A 193 7.84 7.73 -2.51
N LEU A 194 6.86 6.88 -2.23
CA LEU A 194 5.64 6.78 -3.04
C LEU A 194 4.85 8.09 -3.01
N THR A 195 4.59 8.69 -4.15
CA THR A 195 3.99 10.02 -4.29
C THR A 195 2.69 10.18 -3.50
N LEU A 196 1.74 9.25 -3.69
CA LEU A 196 0.42 9.34 -3.06
C LEU A 196 0.46 9.19 -1.55
N ALA A 197 1.24 8.22 -1.06
CA ALA A 197 1.42 7.99 0.36
C ALA A 197 2.11 9.20 1.04
N THR A 198 3.11 9.75 0.37
CA THR A 198 3.82 10.95 0.84
C THR A 198 2.89 12.15 0.88
N TYR A 199 2.09 12.39 -0.17
CA TYR A 199 1.10 13.46 -0.20
C TYR A 199 0.15 13.38 1.00
N ALA A 200 -0.40 12.19 1.26
CA ALA A 200 -1.31 11.97 2.38
C ALA A 200 -0.68 12.22 3.76
N MET A 201 0.64 12.00 3.89
CA MET A 201 1.37 12.28 5.14
C MET A 201 1.69 13.77 5.29
N ILE A 202 2.26 14.40 4.26
CA ILE A 202 2.68 15.81 4.36
C ILE A 202 1.49 16.77 4.42
N SER A 203 0.30 16.36 3.95
CA SER A 203 -0.93 17.14 4.10
C SER A 203 -1.37 17.34 5.56
N ARG A 204 -0.81 16.58 6.50
CA ARG A 204 -1.03 16.72 7.95
C ARG A 204 0.05 17.56 8.64
N GLU A 205 1.11 17.87 7.94
CA GLU A 205 2.19 18.73 8.44
C GLU A 205 1.83 20.20 8.20
N PRO A 206 2.44 21.13 8.94
CA PRO A 206 2.30 22.55 8.66
C PRO A 206 2.61 22.87 7.19
N PRO A 207 1.80 23.73 6.52
CA PRO A 207 2.05 24.13 5.13
C PRO A 207 3.48 24.64 4.93
N GLY A 208 4.12 24.22 3.84
CA GLY A 208 5.50 24.61 3.52
C GLY A 208 6.58 23.89 4.32
N ARG A 209 6.23 22.90 5.16
CA ARG A 209 7.24 22.09 5.89
C ARG A 209 8.04 21.18 4.96
N PHE A 210 7.41 20.69 3.93
CA PHE A 210 7.97 19.81 2.92
C PHE A 210 7.50 20.21 1.54
N GLU A 211 8.31 19.90 0.54
CA GLU A 211 7.96 20.05 -0.87
C GLU A 211 8.46 18.89 -1.70
N PHE A 212 7.73 18.55 -2.75
CA PHE A 212 8.18 17.62 -3.75
C PHE A 212 9.23 18.29 -4.64
N VAL A 213 10.30 17.56 -4.90
CA VAL A 213 11.42 18.01 -5.74
C VAL A 213 11.43 17.16 -7.01
N GLY A 214 11.54 17.82 -8.15
CA GLY A 214 11.56 17.18 -9.46
C GLY A 214 10.24 16.50 -9.87
N PRO A 215 10.21 15.88 -11.06
CA PRO A 215 9.04 15.21 -11.59
C PRO A 215 8.76 13.89 -10.87
N PRO A 216 7.50 13.40 -10.91
CA PRO A 216 7.20 12.04 -10.49
C PRO A 216 7.85 11.01 -11.44
N VAL A 217 8.30 9.89 -10.89
CA VAL A 217 8.97 8.81 -11.62
C VAL A 217 8.13 7.54 -11.50
N ALA A 218 7.78 6.94 -12.63
CA ALA A 218 6.99 5.71 -12.69
C ALA A 218 7.71 4.56 -13.42
N ASP A 219 8.83 4.85 -14.08
CA ASP A 219 9.72 3.87 -14.72
C ASP A 219 10.73 3.25 -13.72
N ARG A 220 11.63 2.40 -14.20
CA ARG A 220 12.73 1.81 -13.40
C ARG A 220 12.27 1.06 -12.15
N GLY A 221 11.03 0.54 -12.12
CA GLY A 221 10.43 -0.10 -10.95
C GLY A 221 9.99 0.86 -9.84
N LEU A 222 10.04 2.18 -10.08
CA LEU A 222 9.68 3.22 -9.11
C LEU A 222 8.21 3.61 -9.14
N GLY A 223 7.45 3.04 -10.04
CA GLY A 223 6.00 3.22 -10.18
C GLY A 223 5.36 2.03 -10.85
N GLY A 224 4.07 2.15 -11.14
CA GLY A 224 3.28 1.12 -11.76
C GLY A 224 2.02 0.78 -10.98
N THR A 225 1.45 -0.38 -11.26
CA THR A 225 0.23 -0.84 -10.61
C THR A 225 0.49 -1.37 -9.22
N VAL A 226 -0.39 -1.00 -8.28
CA VAL A 226 -0.38 -1.48 -6.90
C VAL A 226 -1.42 -2.59 -6.74
N HIS A 227 -1.08 -3.60 -5.97
CA HIS A 227 -1.80 -4.85 -5.83
C HIS A 227 -1.92 -5.29 -4.38
N ILE A 228 -2.91 -6.14 -4.12
CA ILE A 228 -3.06 -6.86 -2.85
C ILE A 228 -2.25 -8.16 -2.96
N ALA A 229 -1.41 -8.43 -1.96
CA ALA A 229 -0.70 -9.70 -1.87
C ALA A 229 -1.61 -10.79 -1.30
N VAL A 230 -1.56 -11.99 -1.89
CA VAL A 230 -2.36 -13.17 -1.49
C VAL A 230 -1.43 -14.39 -1.43
N PRO A 231 -1.60 -15.34 -0.49
CA PRO A 231 -0.82 -16.57 -0.50
C PRO A 231 -1.04 -17.36 -1.80
N LYS A 232 0.03 -17.88 -2.40
CA LYS A 232 -0.04 -18.60 -3.68
C LYS A 232 -1.00 -19.78 -3.68
N GLN A 233 -1.10 -20.48 -2.55
CA GLN A 233 -1.96 -21.64 -2.38
C GLN A 233 -3.45 -21.30 -2.19
N LYS A 234 -3.82 -20.00 -2.14
CA LYS A 234 -5.20 -19.53 -1.97
C LYS A 234 -5.75 -18.92 -3.25
N GLU A 235 -5.73 -19.68 -4.33
CA GLU A 235 -6.19 -19.26 -5.67
C GLU A 235 -7.68 -18.91 -5.69
N ASP A 236 -8.49 -19.59 -4.91
CA ASP A 236 -9.92 -19.32 -4.72
C ASP A 236 -10.14 -17.92 -4.11
N ILE A 237 -9.40 -17.55 -3.08
CA ILE A 237 -9.45 -16.22 -2.47
C ILE A 237 -8.98 -15.16 -3.48
N LEU A 238 -7.89 -15.41 -4.19
CA LEU A 238 -7.39 -14.50 -5.23
C LEU A 238 -8.46 -14.24 -6.31
N SER A 239 -9.12 -15.31 -6.78
CA SER A 239 -10.19 -15.21 -7.78
C SER A 239 -11.36 -14.36 -7.26
N GLN A 240 -11.81 -14.59 -6.02
CA GLN A 240 -12.90 -13.83 -5.39
C GLN A 240 -12.51 -12.35 -5.20
N VAL A 241 -11.30 -12.07 -4.73
CA VAL A 241 -10.76 -10.71 -4.57
C VAL A 241 -10.75 -9.99 -5.92
N ASN A 242 -10.27 -10.62 -6.98
CA ASN A 242 -10.24 -10.03 -8.33
C ASN A 242 -11.66 -9.75 -8.84
N GLN A 243 -12.59 -10.67 -8.62
CA GLN A 243 -14.00 -10.44 -8.98
C GLN A 243 -14.58 -9.25 -8.22
N ALA A 244 -14.29 -9.15 -6.91
CA ALA A 244 -14.72 -8.02 -6.08
C ALA A 244 -14.13 -6.68 -6.56
N ILE A 245 -12.84 -6.64 -6.92
CA ILE A 245 -12.19 -5.43 -7.46
C ILE A 245 -12.88 -4.98 -8.76
N ARG A 246 -13.10 -5.90 -9.69
CA ARG A 246 -13.81 -5.60 -10.97
C ARG A 246 -15.22 -5.09 -10.72
N ALA A 247 -15.98 -5.73 -9.83
CA ALA A 247 -17.33 -5.31 -9.48
C ALA A 247 -17.37 -3.93 -8.80
N LEU A 248 -16.39 -3.63 -7.92
CA LEU A 248 -16.22 -2.32 -7.28
C LEU A 248 -15.99 -1.19 -8.28
N ARG A 249 -15.23 -1.46 -9.34
CA ARG A 249 -14.99 -0.49 -10.43
C ARG A 249 -16.24 -0.33 -11.29
N ALA A 250 -16.89 -1.42 -11.64
CA ALA A 250 -18.07 -1.42 -12.53
C ALA A 250 -19.26 -0.67 -11.93
N ASP A 251 -19.51 -0.78 -10.62
CA ASP A 251 -20.65 -0.12 -9.95
C ASP A 251 -20.31 1.25 -9.34
N GLY A 252 -19.07 1.75 -9.53
CA GLY A 252 -18.59 3.02 -9.02
C GLY A 252 -18.32 3.06 -7.51
N SER A 253 -18.39 1.93 -6.81
CA SER A 253 -18.09 1.88 -5.38
C SER A 253 -16.63 2.19 -5.08
N TYR A 254 -15.72 1.79 -5.97
CA TYR A 254 -14.31 2.12 -5.86
C TYR A 254 -14.09 3.63 -5.79
N GLN A 255 -14.68 4.39 -6.74
CA GLN A 255 -14.55 5.85 -6.78
C GLN A 255 -15.22 6.51 -5.57
N ARG A 256 -16.37 5.97 -5.10
CA ARG A 256 -17.00 6.48 -3.86
C ARG A 256 -16.11 6.30 -2.63
N ILE A 257 -15.41 5.17 -2.53
CA ILE A 257 -14.43 4.93 -1.45
C ILE A 257 -13.24 5.88 -1.61
N ALA A 258 -12.63 5.95 -2.80
CA ALA A 258 -11.45 6.78 -3.05
C ALA A 258 -11.68 8.26 -2.72
N ARG A 259 -12.83 8.83 -3.11
CA ARG A 259 -13.20 10.25 -2.85
C ARG A 259 -13.34 10.59 -1.37
N GLN A 260 -13.46 9.60 -0.47
CA GLN A 260 -13.48 9.87 0.97
C GLN A 260 -12.08 10.23 1.51
N PHE A 261 -11.04 9.87 0.78
CA PHE A 261 -9.64 10.00 1.22
C PHE A 261 -8.80 10.89 0.30
N PHE A 262 -9.21 11.04 -0.97
CA PHE A 262 -8.46 11.77 -1.97
C PHE A 262 -9.38 12.70 -2.79
N PRO A 263 -8.97 13.94 -3.04
CA PRO A 263 -9.76 14.90 -3.84
C PRO A 263 -9.60 14.69 -5.37
N PHE A 264 -8.88 13.65 -5.79
CA PHE A 264 -8.58 13.33 -7.20
C PHE A 264 -8.80 11.85 -7.49
N SER A 265 -8.84 11.48 -8.79
CA SER A 265 -8.92 10.08 -9.21
C SER A 265 -7.59 9.36 -8.92
N MET A 266 -7.70 8.08 -8.56
CA MET A 266 -6.56 7.18 -8.34
C MET A 266 -6.39 6.17 -9.49
N ASP A 267 -7.22 6.27 -10.54
CA ASP A 267 -7.15 5.43 -11.75
C ASP A 267 -6.17 5.98 -12.76
#